data_85845391b185b0a2b632940f1ed26787
#
_entry.id   85845391b185b0a2b632940f1ed26787
#
_cell.length_a   1.000
_cell.length_b   1.000
_cell.length_c   1.000
_cell.angle_alpha   90.00
_cell.angle_beta   90.00
_cell.angle_gamma   90.00
#
_symmetry.space_group_name_H-M   'P 1'
#
loop_
_entity.id
_entity.type
_entity.pdbx_description
1 polymer ?
#
loop_
_entity_poly.entity_id
_entity_poly.type
_entity_poly.pdbx_seq_one_letter_code
_entity_poly.pdbx_strand_id
1 'polypeptide(L)'
;LARQLGDSVEVVLTRDSDVFVPLDRRAAIANDAAGDIFVSVHVNSIDARTRGREKVHGASVYTLGLHKSDANLSVAMRENGVIELEPDFSQTYHGFDPQSSESYIIFELSQNKHMEHSVELASAIQEGLVGTAGRADKGVRQAGFLVLWATRMPSVLVELDFICNPAAERFLGSDEGRTKCARAIADAVGQYRLRHMPQTEKIQTSK
;
A
#
# COMPACT_ATOMS: atom_id res chain seq x y z
N LEU A 1 -3.47 -4.10 13.25
CA LEU A 1 -3.86 -4.93 12.10
C LEU A 1 -3.67 -6.42 12.44
N ALA A 2 -2.47 -6.90 12.74
CA ALA A 2 -2.18 -8.31 13.04
C ALA A 2 -3.14 -8.92 14.07
N ARG A 3 -3.36 -8.24 15.20
CA ARG A 3 -4.32 -8.68 16.25
C ARG A 3 -5.76 -8.85 15.76
N GLN A 4 -6.16 -8.14 14.70
CA GLN A 4 -7.54 -8.21 14.16
C GLN A 4 -7.70 -9.32 13.11
N LEU A 5 -6.61 -9.73 12.46
CA LEU A 5 -6.61 -10.85 11.52
C LEU A 5 -6.65 -12.22 12.22
N GLY A 6 -6.25 -12.27 13.51
CA GLY A 6 -6.26 -13.49 14.32
C GLY A 6 -5.25 -14.54 13.86
N ASP A 7 -5.30 -15.72 14.46
CA ASP A 7 -4.33 -16.81 14.26
C ASP A 7 -4.46 -17.50 12.88
N SER A 8 -5.44 -17.14 12.08
CA SER A 8 -5.66 -17.73 10.75
C SER A 8 -4.87 -17.05 9.64
N VAL A 9 -4.14 -15.98 9.96
CA VAL A 9 -3.29 -15.21 9.03
C VAL A 9 -1.96 -14.93 9.69
N GLU A 10 -0.89 -15.36 9.05
CA GLU A 10 0.46 -14.95 9.42
C GLU A 10 0.74 -13.54 8.89
N VAL A 11 1.20 -12.65 9.74
CA VAL A 11 1.55 -11.28 9.36
C VAL A 11 3.06 -11.08 9.48
N VAL A 12 3.71 -10.98 8.34
CA VAL A 12 5.14 -10.67 8.24
C VAL A 12 5.32 -9.16 8.09
N LEU A 13 6.00 -8.52 9.03
CA LEU A 13 6.32 -7.10 8.96
C LEU A 13 7.64 -6.90 8.23
N THR A 14 7.65 -6.05 7.20
CA THR A 14 8.90 -5.66 6.53
C THR A 14 9.76 -4.74 7.38
N ARG A 15 9.13 -4.08 8.38
CA ARG A 15 9.81 -3.23 9.36
C ARG A 15 8.99 -3.21 10.67
N ASP A 16 9.59 -3.58 11.77
CA ASP A 16 8.98 -3.65 13.11
C ASP A 16 9.64 -2.73 14.15
N SER A 17 10.66 -1.99 13.75
CA SER A 17 11.43 -1.09 14.59
C SER A 17 11.84 0.18 13.82
N ASP A 18 12.44 1.17 14.49
CA ASP A 18 12.87 2.42 13.85
C ASP A 18 14.21 2.24 13.12
N VAL A 19 14.17 1.46 12.04
CA VAL A 19 15.30 1.22 11.13
C VAL A 19 14.90 1.54 9.70
N PHE A 20 15.85 2.00 8.91
CA PHE A 20 15.63 2.17 7.47
C PHE A 20 15.67 0.81 6.78
N VAL A 21 14.65 0.50 5.97
CA VAL A 21 14.59 -0.69 5.12
C VAL A 21 14.39 -0.24 3.67
N PRO A 22 15.35 -0.49 2.77
CA PRO A 22 15.26 -0.16 1.35
C PRO A 22 13.98 -0.69 0.68
N LEU A 23 13.49 -0.02 -0.36
CA LEU A 23 12.21 -0.40 -0.98
C LEU A 23 12.27 -1.79 -1.63
N ASP A 24 13.36 -2.11 -2.33
CA ASP A 24 13.60 -3.45 -2.91
C ASP A 24 13.63 -4.53 -1.83
N ARG A 25 14.22 -4.23 -0.66
CA ARG A 25 14.32 -5.17 0.46
C ARG A 25 12.95 -5.49 1.05
N ARG A 26 12.01 -4.55 1.05
CA ARG A 26 10.62 -4.80 1.52
C ARG A 26 9.93 -5.81 0.62
N ALA A 27 10.04 -5.66 -0.70
CA ALA A 27 9.50 -6.63 -1.65
C ALA A 27 10.19 -8.01 -1.51
N ALA A 28 11.52 -8.02 -1.32
CA ALA A 28 12.27 -9.26 -1.09
C ALA A 28 11.79 -10.02 0.17
N ILE A 29 11.60 -9.33 1.31
CA ILE A 29 11.06 -9.93 2.54
C ILE A 29 9.71 -10.59 2.29
N ALA A 30 8.80 -9.91 1.56
CA ALA A 30 7.49 -10.46 1.26
C ALA A 30 7.59 -11.69 0.33
N ASN A 31 8.46 -11.64 -0.68
CA ASN A 31 8.69 -12.75 -1.61
C ASN A 31 9.34 -13.96 -0.92
N ASP A 32 10.32 -13.75 -0.06
CA ASP A 32 11.03 -14.79 0.69
C ASP A 32 10.10 -15.50 1.70
N ALA A 33 9.15 -14.74 2.26
CA ALA A 33 8.10 -15.28 3.12
C ALA A 33 6.99 -16.00 2.34
N ALA A 34 7.08 -16.06 0.99
CA ALA A 34 6.01 -16.58 0.13
C ALA A 34 4.63 -15.97 0.45
N GLY A 35 4.59 -14.67 0.70
CA GLY A 35 3.36 -13.97 1.09
C GLY A 35 2.27 -14.06 0.03
N ASP A 36 1.03 -14.22 0.44
CA ASP A 36 -0.14 -14.28 -0.43
C ASP A 36 -0.58 -12.91 -0.92
N ILE A 37 -0.40 -11.88 -0.11
CA ILE A 37 -0.68 -10.48 -0.43
C ILE A 37 0.39 -9.57 0.19
N PHE A 38 0.59 -8.40 -0.41
CA PHE A 38 1.43 -7.35 0.13
C PHE A 38 0.64 -6.05 0.32
N VAL A 39 0.67 -5.48 1.53
CA VAL A 39 -0.03 -4.23 1.86
C VAL A 39 0.97 -3.23 2.42
N SER A 40 1.26 -2.19 1.65
CA SER A 40 2.07 -1.04 2.10
C SER A 40 1.16 0.04 2.66
N VAL A 41 1.38 0.48 3.90
CA VAL A 41 0.51 1.44 4.59
C VAL A 41 1.24 2.77 4.76
N HIS A 42 0.65 3.83 4.24
CA HIS A 42 1.20 5.17 4.18
C HIS A 42 0.22 6.23 4.68
N VAL A 43 0.73 7.42 4.95
CA VAL A 43 -0.06 8.64 5.21
C VAL A 43 0.39 9.68 4.20
N ASN A 44 -0.52 10.09 3.34
CA ASN A 44 -0.28 11.01 2.25
C ASN A 44 0.11 12.43 2.73
N SER A 45 0.69 13.20 1.85
CA SER A 45 0.98 14.61 2.08
C SER A 45 0.88 15.41 0.78
N ILE A 46 0.90 16.74 0.90
CA ILE A 46 0.99 17.68 -0.22
C ILE A 46 2.11 18.67 0.10
N ASP A 47 2.84 19.08 -0.93
CA ASP A 47 3.95 20.03 -0.80
C ASP A 47 3.56 21.23 0.07
N ALA A 48 4.46 21.63 0.96
CA ALA A 48 4.23 22.71 1.91
C ALA A 48 3.89 24.07 1.27
N ARG A 49 4.30 24.28 0.02
CA ARG A 49 4.05 25.50 -0.75
C ARG A 49 2.67 25.54 -1.40
N THR A 50 1.94 24.41 -1.43
CA THR A 50 0.61 24.33 -2.07
C THR A 50 -0.44 24.99 -1.18
N ARG A 51 -1.11 26.02 -1.70
CA ARG A 51 -2.21 26.69 -0.98
C ARG A 51 -3.40 25.75 -0.79
N GLY A 52 -3.97 25.73 0.38
CA GLY A 52 -5.16 24.93 0.70
C GLY A 52 -4.86 23.46 0.97
N ARG A 53 -3.58 23.06 1.07
CA ARG A 53 -3.19 21.68 1.37
C ARG A 53 -3.80 21.16 2.66
N GLU A 54 -4.05 22.05 3.62
CA GLU A 54 -4.66 21.76 4.92
C GLU A 54 -6.15 21.36 4.82
N LYS A 55 -6.76 21.57 3.67
CA LYS A 55 -8.17 21.22 3.40
C LYS A 55 -8.34 19.85 2.71
N VAL A 56 -7.23 19.35 2.15
CA VAL A 56 -7.26 18.05 1.44
C VAL A 56 -7.29 16.93 2.45
N HIS A 57 -8.20 15.98 2.27
CA HIS A 57 -8.38 14.81 3.13
C HIS A 57 -8.97 13.63 2.36
N GLY A 58 -8.93 12.44 2.94
CA GLY A 58 -9.53 11.23 2.39
C GLY A 58 -8.51 10.15 2.03
N ALA A 59 -8.97 8.92 1.97
CA ALA A 59 -8.16 7.75 1.66
C ALA A 59 -8.14 7.41 0.18
N SER A 60 -7.04 6.88 -0.28
CA SER A 60 -6.90 6.23 -1.59
C SER A 60 -6.09 4.95 -1.49
N VAL A 61 -6.44 3.97 -2.31
CA VAL A 61 -5.66 2.74 -2.43
C VAL A 61 -5.10 2.65 -3.84
N TYR A 62 -3.80 2.38 -3.93
CA TYR A 62 -3.09 2.31 -5.20
C TYR A 62 -2.69 0.89 -5.53
N THR A 63 -2.76 0.54 -6.81
CA THR A 63 -2.11 -0.62 -7.40
C THR A 63 -0.95 -0.18 -8.29
N LEU A 64 -0.03 -1.10 -8.56
CA LEU A 64 1.04 -0.85 -9.52
C LEU A 64 0.45 -0.65 -10.93
N GLY A 65 0.93 0.33 -11.65
CA GLY A 65 0.53 0.60 -13.03
C GLY A 65 0.87 2.00 -13.48
N LEU A 66 0.49 2.32 -14.72
CA LEU A 66 0.66 3.66 -15.25
C LEU A 66 -0.24 4.65 -14.50
N HIS A 67 0.32 5.76 -14.09
CA HIS A 67 -0.44 6.86 -13.49
C HIS A 67 -1.39 7.49 -14.53
N LYS A 68 -2.64 7.71 -14.12
CA LYS A 68 -3.69 8.31 -14.98
C LYS A 68 -3.83 9.83 -14.80
N SER A 69 -3.02 10.44 -13.94
CA SER A 69 -3.00 11.88 -13.69
C SER A 69 -1.69 12.32 -13.05
N ASP A 70 -1.35 13.60 -13.22
CA ASP A 70 -0.17 14.23 -12.60
C ASP A 70 -0.21 14.13 -11.06
N ALA A 71 -1.41 14.16 -10.48
CA ALA A 71 -1.57 13.99 -9.04
C ALA A 71 -1.15 12.60 -8.58
N ASN A 72 -1.45 11.53 -9.34
CA ASN A 72 -1.02 10.17 -9.02
C ASN A 72 0.49 10.01 -9.21
N LEU A 73 1.04 10.61 -10.28
CA LEU A 73 2.48 10.66 -10.51
C LEU A 73 3.22 11.34 -9.35
N SER A 74 2.72 12.50 -8.91
CA SER A 74 3.33 13.24 -7.80
C SER A 74 3.37 12.44 -6.49
N VAL A 75 2.36 11.60 -6.23
CA VAL A 75 2.39 10.69 -5.05
C VAL A 75 3.49 9.64 -5.25
N ALA A 76 3.55 8.99 -6.40
CA ALA A 76 4.57 7.98 -6.67
C ALA A 76 6.00 8.57 -6.62
N MET A 77 6.22 9.75 -7.21
CA MET A 77 7.51 10.44 -7.16
C MET A 77 7.95 10.72 -5.71
N ARG A 78 7.05 11.17 -4.87
CA ARG A 78 7.36 11.42 -3.46
C ARG A 78 7.71 10.14 -2.72
N GLU A 79 6.92 9.08 -2.88
CA GLU A 79 7.15 7.80 -2.19
C GLU A 79 8.41 7.09 -2.72
N ASN A 80 8.66 7.15 -4.03
CA ASN A 80 9.86 6.56 -4.61
C ASN A 80 11.12 7.39 -4.32
N GLY A 81 10.99 8.70 -4.06
CA GLY A 81 12.13 9.59 -3.77
C GLY A 81 12.99 9.12 -2.58
N VAL A 82 12.46 8.25 -1.73
CA VAL A 82 13.22 7.68 -0.60
C VAL A 82 14.42 6.84 -1.05
N ILE A 83 14.42 6.31 -2.29
CA ILE A 83 15.57 5.55 -2.81
C ILE A 83 16.85 6.40 -2.92
N GLU A 84 16.74 7.72 -3.03
CA GLU A 84 17.89 8.64 -3.04
C GLU A 84 18.71 8.57 -1.73
N LEU A 85 18.11 8.02 -0.66
CA LEU A 85 18.79 7.78 0.62
C LEU A 85 19.49 6.40 0.66
N GLU A 86 19.28 5.56 -0.34
CA GLU A 86 19.84 4.22 -0.41
C GLU A 86 21.25 4.26 -1.03
N PRO A 87 22.25 3.60 -0.41
CA PRO A 87 23.53 3.40 -1.05
C PRO A 87 23.34 2.64 -2.37
N ASP A 88 24.04 3.06 -3.41
CA ASP A 88 24.01 2.39 -4.72
C ASP A 88 22.63 2.29 -5.40
N PHE A 89 21.68 3.18 -5.06
CA PHE A 89 20.31 3.14 -5.61
C PHE A 89 20.29 3.12 -7.15
N SER A 90 21.21 3.83 -7.80
CA SER A 90 21.29 3.86 -9.26
C SER A 90 21.57 2.47 -9.88
N GLN A 91 22.34 1.62 -9.19
CA GLN A 91 22.60 0.25 -9.63
C GLN A 91 21.41 -0.66 -9.29
N THR A 92 20.90 -0.55 -8.07
CA THR A 92 19.76 -1.34 -7.56
C THR A 92 18.52 -1.16 -8.42
N TYR A 93 18.21 0.07 -8.82
CA TYR A 93 17.01 0.39 -9.62
C TYR A 93 17.33 0.67 -11.10
N HIS A 94 18.49 0.17 -11.60
CA HIS A 94 18.85 0.21 -13.02
C HIS A 94 18.78 1.61 -13.64
N GLY A 95 19.21 2.63 -12.91
CA GLY A 95 19.21 4.02 -13.35
C GLY A 95 17.83 4.70 -13.33
N PHE A 96 16.85 4.11 -12.66
CA PHE A 96 15.55 4.77 -12.44
C PHE A 96 15.74 6.08 -11.68
N ASP A 97 15.22 7.17 -12.24
CA ASP A 97 15.21 8.49 -11.63
C ASP A 97 13.81 8.77 -11.05
N PRO A 98 13.64 8.84 -9.72
CA PRO A 98 12.33 9.05 -9.10
C PRO A 98 11.76 10.45 -9.36
N GLN A 99 12.56 11.40 -9.85
CA GLN A 99 12.12 12.76 -10.17
C GLN A 99 11.81 12.96 -11.65
N SER A 100 12.13 11.98 -12.53
CA SER A 100 11.86 12.05 -13.96
C SER A 100 10.58 11.30 -14.33
N SER A 101 9.60 11.99 -14.93
CA SER A 101 8.36 11.37 -15.41
C SER A 101 8.60 10.27 -16.44
N GLU A 102 9.66 10.40 -17.23
CA GLU A 102 10.06 9.43 -18.25
C GLU A 102 10.44 8.07 -17.64
N SER A 103 11.04 8.07 -16.45
CA SER A 103 11.40 6.84 -15.75
C SER A 103 10.16 5.99 -15.40
N TYR A 104 9.00 6.60 -15.25
CA TYR A 104 7.76 5.90 -14.91
C TYR A 104 7.12 5.15 -16.08
N ILE A 105 7.58 5.38 -17.32
CA ILE A 105 7.10 4.66 -18.51
C ILE A 105 7.39 3.16 -18.42
N ILE A 106 8.44 2.76 -17.71
CA ILE A 106 8.77 1.34 -17.49
C ILE A 106 7.61 0.56 -16.83
N PHE A 107 6.83 1.22 -16.00
CA PHE A 107 5.68 0.58 -15.33
C PHE A 107 4.50 0.32 -16.28
N GLU A 108 4.41 1.05 -17.40
CA GLU A 108 3.43 0.77 -18.46
C GLU A 108 3.71 -0.56 -19.15
N LEU A 109 5.01 -0.85 -19.36
CA LEU A 109 5.45 -2.06 -20.03
C LEU A 109 5.46 -3.30 -19.10
N SER A 110 5.38 -3.07 -17.80
CA SER A 110 5.38 -4.14 -16.80
C SER A 110 4.03 -4.82 -16.77
N GLN A 111 3.91 -6.01 -17.39
CA GLN A 111 2.73 -6.86 -17.26
C GLN A 111 2.67 -7.41 -15.83
N ASN A 112 1.83 -6.83 -14.99
CA ASN A 112 1.57 -7.34 -13.64
C ASN A 112 0.46 -8.41 -13.71
N LYS A 113 0.87 -9.69 -13.65
CA LYS A 113 -0.06 -10.84 -13.64
C LYS A 113 -0.99 -10.87 -12.43
N HIS A 114 -0.72 -10.07 -11.41
CA HIS A 114 -1.53 -9.95 -10.20
C HIS A 114 -2.42 -8.69 -10.20
N MET A 115 -2.49 -7.97 -11.32
CA MET A 115 -3.20 -6.68 -11.41
C MET A 115 -4.66 -6.80 -11.01
N GLU A 116 -5.38 -7.78 -11.58
CA GLU A 116 -6.80 -7.98 -11.30
C GLU A 116 -7.06 -8.22 -9.81
N HIS A 117 -6.31 -9.14 -9.21
CA HIS A 117 -6.38 -9.43 -7.78
C HIS A 117 -5.95 -8.24 -6.91
N SER A 118 -4.97 -7.46 -7.36
CA SER A 118 -4.56 -6.23 -6.67
C SER A 118 -5.68 -5.18 -6.68
N VAL A 119 -6.39 -5.02 -7.79
CA VAL A 119 -7.52 -4.08 -7.91
C VAL A 119 -8.69 -4.52 -7.03
N GLU A 120 -9.00 -5.81 -6.97
CA GLU A 120 -10.05 -6.34 -6.08
C GLU A 120 -9.71 -6.09 -4.60
N LEU A 121 -8.45 -6.40 -4.19
CA LEU A 121 -7.98 -6.13 -2.84
C LEU A 121 -8.03 -4.62 -2.53
N ALA A 122 -7.57 -3.77 -3.47
CA ALA A 122 -7.61 -2.32 -3.33
C ALA A 122 -9.03 -1.79 -3.17
N SER A 123 -9.98 -2.33 -3.94
CA SER A 123 -11.40 -1.93 -3.87
C SER A 123 -12.01 -2.28 -2.51
N ALA A 124 -11.76 -3.50 -2.02
CA ALA A 124 -12.25 -3.92 -0.71
C ALA A 124 -11.68 -3.06 0.44
N ILE A 125 -10.38 -2.73 0.38
CA ILE A 125 -9.73 -1.85 1.38
C ILE A 125 -10.30 -0.43 1.28
N GLN A 126 -10.49 0.12 0.08
CA GLN A 126 -11.05 1.45 -0.14
C GLN A 126 -12.47 1.55 0.44
N GLU A 127 -13.33 0.59 0.14
CA GLU A 127 -14.68 0.51 0.70
C GLU A 127 -14.67 0.44 2.23
N GLY A 128 -13.77 -0.35 2.80
CA GLY A 128 -13.59 -0.45 4.25
C GLY A 128 -13.13 0.87 4.88
N LEU A 129 -12.19 1.57 4.26
CA LEU A 129 -11.71 2.87 4.76
C LEU A 129 -12.80 3.95 4.71
N VAL A 130 -13.66 3.92 3.71
CA VAL A 130 -14.80 4.83 3.62
C VAL A 130 -15.88 4.44 4.63
N GLY A 131 -16.32 3.19 4.65
CA GLY A 131 -17.45 2.74 5.46
C GLY A 131 -17.11 2.59 6.95
N THR A 132 -15.99 1.92 7.29
CA THR A 132 -15.60 1.62 8.68
C THR A 132 -14.81 2.75 9.32
N ALA A 133 -13.82 3.30 8.58
CA ALA A 133 -12.96 4.35 9.12
C ALA A 133 -13.49 5.77 8.88
N GLY A 134 -14.57 5.93 8.09
CA GLY A 134 -15.18 7.22 7.81
C GLY A 134 -14.29 8.18 7.03
N ARG A 135 -13.39 7.65 6.18
CA ARG A 135 -12.54 8.49 5.34
C ARG A 135 -13.28 8.95 4.09
N ALA A 136 -13.01 10.16 3.64
CA ALA A 136 -13.54 10.61 2.36
C ALA A 136 -12.96 9.74 1.23
N ASP A 137 -13.80 9.35 0.30
CA ASP A 137 -13.41 8.48 -0.81
C ASP A 137 -12.61 9.24 -1.86
N LYS A 138 -11.38 8.81 -2.08
CA LYS A 138 -10.54 9.29 -3.19
C LYS A 138 -10.29 8.22 -4.24
N GLY A 139 -10.87 7.04 -4.06
CA GLY A 139 -10.91 5.96 -5.03
C GLY A 139 -9.66 5.09 -5.11
N VAL A 140 -9.83 4.00 -5.85
CA VAL A 140 -8.73 3.12 -6.26
C VAL A 140 -8.01 3.75 -7.45
N ARG A 141 -6.69 3.75 -7.41
CA ARG A 141 -5.84 4.44 -8.38
C ARG A 141 -4.67 3.55 -8.81
N GLN A 142 -3.95 4.01 -9.83
CA GLN A 142 -2.72 3.36 -10.32
C GLN A 142 -1.58 4.38 -10.35
N ALA A 143 -0.38 3.91 -9.95
CA ALA A 143 0.86 4.64 -10.14
C ALA A 143 2.07 3.71 -10.03
N GLY A 144 3.24 4.16 -10.48
CA GLY A 144 4.48 3.40 -10.52
C GLY A 144 5.21 3.40 -9.18
N PHE A 145 4.74 2.63 -8.21
CA PHE A 145 5.40 2.49 -6.92
C PHE A 145 6.45 1.40 -6.94
N LEU A 146 7.70 1.76 -6.70
CA LEU A 146 8.83 0.80 -6.64
C LEU A 146 8.62 -0.28 -5.58
N VAL A 147 8.04 0.07 -4.43
CA VAL A 147 7.76 -0.89 -3.35
C VAL A 147 6.80 -2.01 -3.78
N LEU A 148 5.97 -1.77 -4.80
CA LEU A 148 5.06 -2.78 -5.36
C LEU A 148 5.65 -3.51 -6.56
N TRP A 149 6.67 -2.95 -7.22
CA TRP A 149 7.16 -3.43 -8.51
C TRP A 149 7.77 -4.83 -8.45
N ALA A 150 8.59 -5.09 -7.42
CA ALA A 150 9.29 -6.36 -7.28
C ALA A 150 8.50 -7.43 -6.51
N THR A 151 7.26 -7.17 -6.10
CA THR A 151 6.41 -8.13 -5.40
C THR A 151 5.89 -9.20 -6.36
N ARG A 152 5.81 -10.45 -5.87
CA ARG A 152 5.35 -11.62 -6.64
C ARG A 152 3.95 -12.10 -6.25
N MET A 153 3.18 -11.23 -5.61
CA MET A 153 1.82 -11.46 -5.15
C MET A 153 0.96 -10.22 -5.43
N PRO A 154 -0.38 -10.31 -5.29
CA PRO A 154 -1.26 -9.14 -5.28
C PRO A 154 -0.77 -8.11 -4.26
N SER A 155 -0.62 -6.85 -4.72
CA SER A 155 0.03 -5.81 -3.91
C SER A 155 -0.66 -4.47 -4.04
N VAL A 156 -0.78 -3.76 -2.91
CA VAL A 156 -1.43 -2.46 -2.82
C VAL A 156 -0.64 -1.50 -1.93
N LEU A 157 -0.75 -0.20 -2.20
CA LEU A 157 -0.30 0.87 -1.34
C LEU A 157 -1.51 1.68 -0.87
N VAL A 158 -1.68 1.77 0.44
CA VAL A 158 -2.82 2.39 1.10
C VAL A 158 -2.41 3.74 1.66
N GLU A 159 -3.00 4.80 1.15
CA GLU A 159 -2.90 6.15 1.71
C GLU A 159 -4.10 6.41 2.62
N LEU A 160 -3.87 6.36 3.93
CA LEU A 160 -4.95 6.43 4.93
C LEU A 160 -5.66 7.78 4.97
N ASP A 161 -4.92 8.86 4.79
CA ASP A 161 -5.39 10.25 4.74
C ASP A 161 -4.20 11.18 4.48
N PHE A 162 -4.37 12.50 4.58
CA PHE A 162 -3.33 13.50 4.38
C PHE A 162 -2.84 14.07 5.71
N ILE A 163 -1.56 13.86 6.05
CA ILE A 163 -0.97 14.35 7.31
C ILE A 163 -0.96 15.89 7.39
N CYS A 164 -0.98 16.57 6.23
CA CYS A 164 -1.05 18.04 6.18
C CYS A 164 -2.43 18.60 6.55
N ASN A 165 -3.45 17.76 6.74
CA ASN A 165 -4.77 18.16 7.22
C ASN A 165 -4.83 17.96 8.74
N PRO A 166 -5.07 19.04 9.55
CA PRO A 166 -5.05 18.92 11.00
C PRO A 166 -6.13 17.99 11.59
N ALA A 167 -7.25 17.80 10.90
CA ALA A 167 -8.28 16.87 11.36
C ALA A 167 -7.88 15.42 11.08
N ALA A 168 -7.28 15.16 9.91
CA ALA A 168 -6.74 13.86 9.56
C ALA A 168 -5.56 13.46 10.48
N GLU A 169 -4.65 14.39 10.75
CA GLU A 169 -3.53 14.19 11.68
C GLU A 169 -4.05 13.77 13.07
N ARG A 170 -5.00 14.53 13.64
CA ARG A 170 -5.60 14.16 14.94
C ARG A 170 -6.29 12.80 14.92
N PHE A 171 -7.03 12.50 13.84
CA PHE A 171 -7.70 11.22 13.70
C PHE A 171 -6.69 10.07 13.65
N LEU A 172 -5.69 10.14 12.79
CA LEU A 172 -4.66 9.10 12.65
C LEU A 172 -3.76 9.00 13.89
N GLY A 173 -3.55 10.10 14.61
CA GLY A 173 -2.84 10.14 15.88
C GLY A 173 -3.60 9.52 17.05
N SER A 174 -4.93 9.34 16.95
CA SER A 174 -5.75 8.77 18.00
C SER A 174 -5.78 7.23 17.95
N ASP A 175 -5.98 6.59 19.11
CA ASP A 175 -6.17 5.13 19.19
C ASP A 175 -7.42 4.67 18.43
N GLU A 176 -8.49 5.46 18.50
CA GLU A 176 -9.74 5.19 17.78
C GLU A 176 -9.51 5.19 16.26
N GLY A 177 -8.87 6.22 15.72
CA GLY A 177 -8.62 6.36 14.30
C GLY A 177 -7.72 5.23 13.77
N ARG A 178 -6.61 4.94 14.47
CA ARG A 178 -5.74 3.82 14.13
C ARG A 178 -6.46 2.47 14.15
N THR A 179 -7.31 2.26 15.17
CA THR A 179 -8.10 1.02 15.30
C THR A 179 -9.11 0.88 14.17
N LYS A 180 -9.81 1.96 13.80
CA LYS A 180 -10.77 1.96 12.69
C LYS A 180 -10.11 1.67 11.35
N CYS A 181 -8.97 2.32 11.06
CA CYS A 181 -8.21 2.06 9.83
C CYS A 181 -7.69 0.62 9.80
N ALA A 182 -7.12 0.13 10.91
CA ALA A 182 -6.61 -1.23 10.99
C ALA A 182 -7.73 -2.27 10.83
N ARG A 183 -8.92 -2.02 11.37
CA ARG A 183 -10.10 -2.90 11.20
C ARG A 183 -10.56 -2.90 9.75
N ALA A 184 -10.68 -1.74 9.12
CA ALA A 184 -11.07 -1.63 7.71
C ALA A 184 -10.17 -2.48 6.80
N ILE A 185 -8.84 -2.40 6.99
CA ILE A 185 -7.90 -3.20 6.22
C ILE A 185 -8.02 -4.70 6.57
N ALA A 186 -8.15 -5.05 7.86
CA ALA A 186 -8.24 -6.44 8.29
C ALA A 186 -9.50 -7.12 7.74
N ASP A 187 -10.66 -6.45 7.81
CA ASP A 187 -11.92 -6.97 7.31
C ASP A 187 -11.86 -7.17 5.78
N ALA A 188 -11.27 -6.22 5.05
CA ALA A 188 -11.06 -6.34 3.61
C ALA A 188 -10.14 -7.52 3.24
N VAL A 189 -9.01 -7.68 3.94
CA VAL A 189 -8.10 -8.82 3.77
C VAL A 189 -8.81 -10.14 4.08
N GLY A 190 -9.61 -10.20 5.14
CA GLY A 190 -10.41 -11.36 5.50
C GLY A 190 -11.40 -11.75 4.41
N GLN A 191 -12.14 -10.78 3.86
CA GLN A 191 -13.07 -11.00 2.75
C GLN A 191 -12.37 -11.44 1.46
N TYR A 192 -11.25 -10.81 1.11
CA TYR A 192 -10.42 -11.18 -0.03
C TYR A 192 -9.94 -12.63 0.10
N ARG A 193 -9.42 -13.01 1.26
CA ARG A 193 -9.00 -14.39 1.55
C ARG A 193 -10.11 -15.41 1.33
N LEU A 194 -11.32 -15.13 1.83
CA LEU A 194 -12.46 -16.04 1.67
C LEU A 194 -12.84 -16.27 0.20
N ARG A 195 -12.59 -15.29 -0.67
CA ARG A 195 -12.90 -15.39 -2.10
C ARG A 195 -11.82 -16.15 -2.91
N HIS A 196 -10.54 -15.95 -2.57
CA HIS A 196 -9.42 -16.35 -3.41
C HIS A 196 -8.54 -17.46 -2.81
N MET A 197 -8.65 -17.71 -1.51
CA MET A 197 -7.84 -18.68 -0.78
C MET A 197 -8.79 -19.65 -0.06
N PRO A 198 -9.28 -20.69 -0.74
CA PRO A 198 -10.18 -21.65 -0.12
C PRO A 198 -9.50 -22.27 1.10
N GLN A 199 -10.24 -22.38 2.20
CA GLN A 199 -9.75 -23.00 3.42
C GLN A 199 -9.34 -24.43 3.09
N THR A 200 -8.09 -24.77 3.36
CA THR A 200 -7.66 -26.16 3.37
C THR A 200 -8.47 -26.84 4.47
N GLU A 201 -9.46 -27.67 4.09
CA GLU A 201 -10.19 -28.50 5.05
C GLU A 201 -9.14 -29.30 5.84
N LYS A 202 -9.08 -29.05 7.14
CA LYS A 202 -8.37 -29.97 8.04
C LYS A 202 -9.09 -31.29 7.95
N ILE A 203 -8.58 -32.22 7.13
CA ILE A 203 -9.01 -33.62 7.16
C ILE A 203 -8.69 -34.08 8.58
N GLN A 204 -9.70 -34.10 9.44
CA GLN A 204 -9.64 -34.82 10.69
C GLN A 204 -9.61 -36.32 10.31
N THR A 205 -8.42 -36.87 10.22
CA THR A 205 -8.24 -38.31 10.30
C THR A 205 -8.58 -38.71 11.73
N SER A 206 -9.85 -39.06 11.95
CA SER A 206 -10.25 -39.82 13.13
C SER A 206 -9.58 -41.21 13.05
N LYS A 207 -8.72 -41.46 14.00
CA LYS A 207 -8.26 -42.81 14.37
C LYS A 207 -9.18 -43.35 15.45
#